data_f5033189c3c7447f7ac71bf183ef7455
#
_entry.id   f5033189c3c7447f7ac71bf183ef7455
#
_cell.length_a   1.000
_cell.length_b   1.000
_cell.length_c   1.000
_cell.angle_alpha   90.00
_cell.angle_beta   90.00
_cell.angle_gamma   90.00
#
_symmetry.space_group_name_H-M   'P 1'
#
loop_
_entity.id
_entity.type
_entity.pdbx_description
1 polymer ?
#
loop_
_entity_poly.entity_id
_entity_poly.type
_entity_poly.pdbx_seq_one_letter_code
_entity_poly.pdbx_strand_id
1 'polypeptide(L)'
;MFKTTQSRFTATMIAFFVALLLVTVWVINQFVAPQLVDSESRLVRYQVDSLASGIVEQMNRVQAQQRAITEAASVMDSATIDTLLPTLVNQYQDSNVFGGGIWPLPNRRDPAKEKDSSFFARNASNELQVNTYWNSDAADKYWEQPWYKDGMAAPKGQCAWAKAYQDAASPQPRTNCAMAIYKNGTAWGVATIDVTLGFFNQLAKQMGETIQGNVLIVEADGKVVGNGALVNAAPKLENLADVQMPMAAPLKTLLNGVGNQPLETTYDSSEGEQTLFVQAIPGSPWYLASSLPTSLLKAQSHNMLTRLGLVQIPLAVILLLVSLGFVRAMMKRLNVLNSNIEALSTGGADLTQRLPASNSPEFNAVAQSFNQFISYLQGLLQQVGDSALAITAASREIASGNANLSSRTEDQASSIVETAASMEQLTGTVRQNADNATHANQLAGDASQVAARGTEVVRQVVTTMGEIHHSSRKVVDIISVIDSIAFQTNILALNAAVEAARAGEQGRGFAVVASEVRNLAQRSANSAREIKKLIEESVANIDTGSALVEQAGQTMD
;
A
#
# COMPACT_ATOMS: atom_id res chain seq x y z
N MET A 1 45.67 33.60 24.87
CA MET A 1 45.43 33.65 23.43
C MET A 1 44.33 34.65 23.03
N PHE A 2 43.27 34.83 23.81
CA PHE A 2 42.22 35.82 23.54
C PHE A 2 42.29 37.01 24.49
N LYS A 3 43.12 38.01 24.16
CA LYS A 3 43.34 39.18 25.02
C LYS A 3 42.30 40.29 24.86
N THR A 4 41.57 40.32 23.75
CA THR A 4 40.60 41.38 23.48
C THR A 4 39.16 40.83 23.54
N THR A 5 38.19 41.66 23.92
CA THR A 5 36.77 41.36 23.94
C THR A 5 36.29 40.90 22.56
N GLN A 6 36.81 41.52 21.50
CA GLN A 6 36.52 41.13 20.12
C GLN A 6 36.94 39.68 19.82
N SER A 7 38.18 39.29 20.21
CA SER A 7 38.68 37.94 19.96
C SER A 7 37.90 36.88 20.76
N ARG A 8 37.51 37.20 21.99
CA ARG A 8 36.66 36.32 22.83
C ARG A 8 35.29 36.12 22.21
N PHE A 9 34.64 37.23 21.81
CA PHE A 9 33.32 37.18 21.21
C PHE A 9 33.32 36.40 19.88
N THR A 10 34.32 36.66 19.01
CA THR A 10 34.52 35.92 17.76
C THR A 10 34.68 34.43 18.01
N ALA A 11 35.53 34.03 18.97
CA ALA A 11 35.75 32.64 19.31
C ALA A 11 34.47 31.97 19.85
N THR A 12 33.72 32.67 20.70
CA THR A 12 32.44 32.17 21.24
C THR A 12 31.41 31.98 20.15
N MET A 13 31.33 32.93 19.21
CA MET A 13 30.40 32.81 18.06
C MET A 13 30.74 31.63 17.15
N ILE A 14 32.04 31.47 16.83
CA ILE A 14 32.49 30.30 16.03
C ILE A 14 32.17 29.00 16.78
N ALA A 15 32.52 28.93 18.08
CA ALA A 15 32.23 27.75 18.90
C ALA A 15 30.73 27.45 18.97
N PHE A 16 29.88 28.48 19.09
CA PHE A 16 28.41 28.32 19.09
C PHE A 16 27.88 27.73 17.77
N PHE A 17 28.31 28.28 16.61
CA PHE A 17 27.86 27.75 15.31
C PHE A 17 28.39 26.35 15.06
N VAL A 18 29.64 26.05 15.45
CA VAL A 18 30.19 24.69 15.36
C VAL A 18 29.42 23.73 16.26
N ALA A 19 29.12 24.13 17.50
CA ALA A 19 28.34 23.32 18.43
C ALA A 19 26.93 23.06 17.91
N LEU A 20 26.28 24.08 17.32
CA LEU A 20 24.94 23.95 16.73
C LEU A 20 24.95 22.92 15.59
N LEU A 21 25.93 22.98 14.69
CA LEU A 21 26.08 22.02 13.60
C LEU A 21 26.31 20.59 14.13
N LEU A 22 27.22 20.47 15.14
CA LEU A 22 27.52 19.17 15.76
C LEU A 22 26.28 18.56 16.45
N VAL A 23 25.53 19.39 17.20
CA VAL A 23 24.26 18.96 17.84
C VAL A 23 23.24 18.53 16.79
N THR A 24 23.09 19.29 15.69
CA THR A 24 22.16 18.90 14.63
C THR A 24 22.54 17.55 14.01
N VAL A 25 23.83 17.35 13.68
CA VAL A 25 24.31 16.07 13.14
C VAL A 25 24.12 14.95 14.18
N TRP A 26 24.39 15.20 15.43
CA TRP A 26 24.20 14.24 16.52
C TRP A 26 22.72 13.85 16.67
N VAL A 27 21.83 14.83 16.72
CA VAL A 27 20.37 14.59 16.82
C VAL A 27 19.86 13.76 15.62
N ILE A 28 20.30 14.11 14.41
CA ILE A 28 19.88 13.37 13.22
C ILE A 28 20.39 11.94 13.28
N ASN A 29 21.67 11.72 13.58
CA ASN A 29 22.24 10.37 13.62
C ASN A 29 21.65 9.52 14.76
N GLN A 30 21.34 10.13 15.91
CA GLN A 30 20.90 9.37 17.08
C GLN A 30 19.40 9.11 17.10
N PHE A 31 18.58 10.01 16.55
CA PHE A 31 17.13 9.93 16.66
C PHE A 31 16.42 9.81 15.32
N VAL A 32 16.87 10.53 14.30
CA VAL A 32 16.14 10.61 13.03
C VAL A 32 16.57 9.49 12.08
N ALA A 33 17.86 9.27 11.90
CA ALA A 33 18.38 8.27 10.97
C ALA A 33 17.92 6.84 11.32
N PRO A 34 17.94 6.39 12.59
CA PRO A 34 17.43 5.06 12.94
C PRO A 34 15.94 4.90 12.66
N GLN A 35 15.14 5.96 12.92
CA GLN A 35 13.70 5.92 12.63
C GLN A 35 13.41 5.87 11.14
N LEU A 36 14.18 6.57 10.31
CA LEU A 36 14.05 6.52 8.87
C LEU A 36 14.42 5.13 8.34
N VAL A 37 15.54 4.56 8.80
CA VAL A 37 15.96 3.21 8.40
C VAL A 37 14.92 2.17 8.83
N ASP A 38 14.39 2.26 10.05
CA ASP A 38 13.32 1.35 10.51
C ASP A 38 12.02 1.52 9.69
N SER A 39 11.70 2.76 9.31
CA SER A 39 10.54 3.04 8.43
C SER A 39 10.73 2.44 7.04
N GLU A 40 11.92 2.61 6.44
CA GLU A 40 12.26 2.03 5.14
C GLU A 40 12.30 0.49 5.21
N SER A 41 12.90 -0.08 6.27
CA SER A 41 12.86 -1.54 6.49
C SER A 41 11.44 -2.06 6.62
N ARG A 42 10.56 -1.34 7.31
CA ARG A 42 9.13 -1.71 7.39
C ARG A 42 8.46 -1.65 6.02
N LEU A 43 8.73 -0.61 5.24
CA LEU A 43 8.19 -0.51 3.88
C LEU A 43 8.63 -1.67 3.01
N VAL A 44 9.93 -2.03 3.07
CA VAL A 44 10.45 -3.19 2.35
C VAL A 44 9.82 -4.49 2.85
N ARG A 45 9.66 -4.67 4.16
CA ARG A 45 8.93 -5.83 4.72
C ARG A 45 7.50 -5.92 4.18
N TYR A 46 6.77 -4.79 4.12
CA TYR A 46 5.44 -4.77 3.49
C TYR A 46 5.48 -5.15 2.01
N GLN A 47 6.50 -4.71 1.28
CA GLN A 47 6.68 -5.11 -0.11
C GLN A 47 6.96 -6.62 -0.21
N VAL A 48 7.86 -7.14 0.62
CA VAL A 48 8.19 -8.59 0.68
C VAL A 48 6.95 -9.42 1.08
N ASP A 49 6.15 -8.96 2.05
CA ASP A 49 4.88 -9.58 2.42
C ASP A 49 3.87 -9.57 1.27
N SER A 50 3.78 -8.45 0.56
CA SER A 50 2.94 -8.33 -0.64
C SER A 50 3.39 -9.28 -1.74
N LEU A 51 4.71 -9.42 -1.93
CA LEU A 51 5.29 -10.37 -2.90
C LEU A 51 4.99 -11.82 -2.50
N ALA A 52 5.16 -12.16 -1.22
CA ALA A 52 4.78 -13.49 -0.71
C ALA A 52 3.30 -13.77 -0.90
N SER A 53 2.45 -12.77 -0.65
CA SER A 53 1.00 -12.86 -0.91
C SER A 53 0.69 -13.06 -2.40
N GLY A 54 1.44 -12.43 -3.29
CA GLY A 54 1.35 -12.64 -4.73
C GLY A 54 1.69 -14.08 -5.14
N ILE A 55 2.69 -14.70 -4.50
CA ILE A 55 2.99 -16.13 -4.71
C ILE A 55 1.79 -16.97 -4.25
N VAL A 56 1.27 -16.70 -3.06
CA VAL A 56 0.10 -17.41 -2.51
C VAL A 56 -1.11 -17.28 -3.44
N GLU A 57 -1.35 -16.12 -4.04
CA GLU A 57 -2.43 -15.91 -5.00
C GLU A 57 -2.25 -16.81 -6.23
N GLN A 58 -1.04 -16.89 -6.77
CA GLN A 58 -0.74 -17.78 -7.89
C GLN A 58 -0.87 -19.26 -7.50
N MET A 59 -0.43 -19.62 -6.30
CA MET A 59 -0.63 -20.97 -5.75
C MET A 59 -2.11 -21.29 -5.61
N ASN A 60 -2.92 -20.36 -5.14
CA ASN A 60 -4.37 -20.51 -5.02
C ASN A 60 -5.05 -20.71 -6.38
N ARG A 61 -4.53 -20.05 -7.43
CA ARG A 61 -5.01 -20.27 -8.81
C ARG A 61 -4.76 -21.70 -9.27
N VAL A 62 -3.55 -22.21 -9.06
CA VAL A 62 -3.21 -23.61 -9.34
C VAL A 62 -4.06 -24.56 -8.50
N GLN A 63 -4.23 -24.26 -7.21
CA GLN A 63 -5.08 -25.04 -6.30
C GLN A 63 -6.55 -25.06 -6.74
N ALA A 64 -7.08 -23.95 -7.23
CA ALA A 64 -8.45 -23.89 -7.75
C ALA A 64 -8.61 -24.77 -8.99
N GLN A 65 -7.63 -24.74 -9.90
CA GLN A 65 -7.59 -25.63 -11.06
C GLN A 65 -7.49 -27.10 -10.63
N GLN A 66 -6.58 -27.39 -9.69
CA GLN A 66 -6.43 -28.74 -9.12
C GLN A 66 -7.71 -29.24 -8.46
N ARG A 67 -8.43 -28.36 -7.76
CA ARG A 67 -9.73 -28.72 -7.18
C ARG A 67 -10.73 -29.11 -8.25
N ALA A 68 -10.78 -28.40 -9.37
CA ALA A 68 -11.67 -28.77 -10.48
C ALA A 68 -11.35 -30.16 -11.03
N ILE A 69 -10.07 -30.50 -11.19
CA ILE A 69 -9.63 -31.84 -11.61
C ILE A 69 -10.05 -32.89 -10.55
N THR A 70 -9.81 -32.60 -9.28
CA THR A 70 -10.10 -33.52 -8.18
C THR A 70 -11.60 -33.79 -8.06
N GLU A 71 -12.44 -32.76 -8.14
CA GLU A 71 -13.89 -32.90 -8.10
C GLU A 71 -14.41 -33.64 -9.35
N ALA A 72 -13.91 -33.32 -10.54
CA ALA A 72 -14.23 -34.07 -11.76
C ALA A 72 -13.87 -35.55 -11.61
N ALA A 73 -12.67 -35.85 -11.13
CA ALA A 73 -12.21 -37.21 -10.90
C ALA A 73 -13.04 -37.96 -9.82
N SER A 74 -13.64 -37.21 -8.88
CA SER A 74 -14.45 -37.81 -7.81
C SER A 74 -15.78 -38.39 -8.31
N VAL A 75 -16.36 -37.79 -9.35
CA VAL A 75 -17.72 -38.12 -9.84
C VAL A 75 -17.73 -38.82 -11.19
N MET A 76 -16.70 -38.64 -12.02
CA MET A 76 -16.64 -39.20 -13.37
C MET A 76 -16.08 -40.61 -13.40
N ASP A 77 -16.47 -41.39 -14.44
CA ASP A 77 -15.83 -42.64 -14.76
C ASP A 77 -14.43 -42.45 -15.37
N SER A 78 -13.67 -43.53 -15.45
CA SER A 78 -12.28 -43.50 -15.88
C SER A 78 -12.05 -43.02 -17.31
N ALA A 79 -12.95 -43.36 -18.23
CA ALA A 79 -12.79 -42.99 -19.63
C ALA A 79 -13.14 -41.52 -19.86
N THR A 80 -14.16 -41.04 -19.19
CA THR A 80 -14.62 -39.64 -19.25
C THR A 80 -13.55 -38.72 -18.66
N ILE A 81 -13.00 -39.06 -17.50
CA ILE A 81 -11.95 -38.22 -16.88
C ILE A 81 -10.68 -38.20 -17.72
N ASP A 82 -10.25 -39.32 -18.32
CA ASP A 82 -9.06 -39.35 -19.16
C ASP A 82 -9.22 -38.47 -20.42
N THR A 83 -10.42 -38.39 -20.96
CA THR A 83 -10.71 -37.51 -22.10
C THR A 83 -10.67 -36.02 -21.71
N LEU A 84 -11.16 -35.69 -20.51
CA LEU A 84 -11.26 -34.31 -20.04
C LEU A 84 -9.96 -33.79 -19.39
N LEU A 85 -9.15 -34.67 -18.83
CA LEU A 85 -8.00 -34.34 -18.04
C LEU A 85 -6.99 -33.39 -18.77
N PRO A 86 -6.65 -33.61 -20.06
CA PRO A 86 -5.78 -32.66 -20.79
C PRO A 86 -6.38 -31.24 -20.87
N THR A 87 -7.69 -31.15 -21.06
CA THR A 87 -8.39 -29.87 -21.13
C THR A 87 -8.42 -29.19 -19.78
N LEU A 88 -8.64 -29.91 -18.70
CA LEU A 88 -8.63 -29.39 -17.34
C LEU A 88 -7.23 -28.96 -16.92
N VAL A 89 -6.21 -29.72 -17.25
CA VAL A 89 -4.79 -29.37 -17.01
C VAL A 89 -4.38 -28.16 -17.85
N ASN A 90 -4.90 -27.99 -19.06
CA ASN A 90 -4.59 -26.86 -19.94
C ASN A 90 -5.61 -25.72 -19.85
N GLN A 91 -6.46 -25.69 -18.83
CA GLN A 91 -7.60 -24.77 -18.70
C GLN A 91 -7.22 -23.30 -18.92
N TYR A 92 -6.06 -22.87 -18.41
CA TYR A 92 -5.58 -21.50 -18.53
C TYR A 92 -4.52 -21.31 -19.64
N GLN A 93 -4.20 -22.35 -20.40
CA GLN A 93 -3.15 -22.34 -21.42
C GLN A 93 -1.77 -21.87 -20.87
N ASP A 94 -1.54 -22.04 -19.58
CA ASP A 94 -0.31 -21.64 -18.91
C ASP A 94 0.79 -22.68 -19.17
N SER A 95 1.84 -22.26 -19.87
CA SER A 95 2.99 -23.11 -20.16
C SER A 95 3.80 -23.49 -18.92
N ASN A 96 3.62 -22.76 -17.82
CA ASN A 96 4.25 -23.10 -16.55
C ASN A 96 3.60 -24.30 -15.86
N VAL A 97 2.37 -24.62 -16.21
CA VAL A 97 1.75 -25.89 -15.83
C VAL A 97 2.37 -26.97 -16.71
N PHE A 98 3.33 -27.69 -16.13
CA PHE A 98 4.06 -28.76 -16.82
C PHE A 98 3.13 -29.91 -17.20
N GLY A 99 2.23 -30.26 -16.33
CA GLY A 99 1.33 -31.37 -16.52
C GLY A 99 0.36 -31.54 -15.35
N GLY A 100 -0.36 -32.62 -15.38
CA GLY A 100 -1.24 -33.00 -14.30
C GLY A 100 -1.84 -34.37 -14.51
N GLY A 101 -2.32 -34.96 -13.45
CA GLY A 101 -2.83 -36.30 -13.52
C GLY A 101 -3.66 -36.75 -12.33
N ILE A 102 -4.17 -37.95 -12.47
CA ILE A 102 -4.84 -38.69 -11.42
C ILE A 102 -4.05 -39.96 -11.10
N TRP A 103 -3.91 -40.24 -9.83
CA TRP A 103 -3.07 -41.28 -9.26
C TRP A 103 -3.92 -42.13 -8.30
N PRO A 104 -4.64 -43.14 -8.81
CA PRO A 104 -5.47 -43.98 -7.98
C PRO A 104 -4.65 -44.79 -6.97
N LEU A 105 -5.28 -45.15 -5.88
CA LEU A 105 -4.72 -46.20 -5.01
C LEU A 105 -4.63 -47.52 -5.79
N PRO A 106 -3.70 -48.42 -5.43
CA PRO A 106 -3.56 -49.72 -6.11
C PRO A 106 -4.88 -50.46 -6.26
N ASN A 107 -5.12 -50.98 -7.47
CA ASN A 107 -6.31 -51.77 -7.81
C ASN A 107 -7.67 -51.04 -7.61
N ARG A 108 -7.64 -49.72 -7.43
CA ARG A 108 -8.91 -48.94 -7.24
C ARG A 108 -9.56 -48.51 -8.52
N ARG A 109 -8.80 -48.28 -9.56
CA ARG A 109 -9.33 -47.89 -10.88
C ARG A 109 -9.64 -49.11 -11.75
N ASP A 110 -8.68 -49.98 -11.87
CA ASP A 110 -8.80 -51.28 -12.50
C ASP A 110 -8.34 -52.34 -11.50
N PRO A 111 -9.19 -53.28 -11.06
CA PRO A 111 -8.80 -54.32 -10.10
C PRO A 111 -7.63 -55.19 -10.56
N ALA A 112 -7.39 -55.29 -11.87
CA ALA A 112 -6.29 -56.06 -12.43
C ALA A 112 -4.95 -55.31 -12.48
N LYS A 113 -4.93 -54.00 -12.19
CA LYS A 113 -3.76 -53.17 -12.31
C LYS A 113 -3.37 -52.53 -10.98
N GLU A 114 -2.15 -52.79 -10.54
CA GLU A 114 -1.59 -52.11 -9.35
C GLU A 114 -1.30 -50.65 -9.66
N LYS A 115 -0.75 -50.34 -10.85
CA LYS A 115 -0.45 -49.01 -11.36
C LYS A 115 -1.39 -48.66 -12.51
N ASP A 116 -2.23 -47.63 -12.33
CA ASP A 116 -3.19 -47.22 -13.37
C ASP A 116 -3.46 -45.70 -13.30
N SER A 117 -2.38 -44.94 -13.29
CA SER A 117 -2.42 -43.48 -13.32
C SER A 117 -2.72 -42.93 -14.70
N SER A 118 -3.33 -41.76 -14.78
CA SER A 118 -3.41 -40.96 -16.00
C SER A 118 -2.66 -39.65 -15.75
N PHE A 119 -1.54 -39.52 -16.40
CA PHE A 119 -0.70 -38.34 -16.30
C PHE A 119 -0.41 -37.76 -17.67
N PHE A 120 -0.69 -36.49 -17.83
CA PHE A 120 -0.41 -35.72 -19.04
C PHE A 120 0.71 -34.73 -18.75
N ALA A 121 1.74 -34.72 -19.53
CA ALA A 121 2.88 -33.82 -19.38
C ALA A 121 3.19 -33.13 -20.71
N ARG A 122 3.74 -31.92 -20.64
CA ARG A 122 4.17 -31.19 -21.82
C ARG A 122 5.43 -31.79 -22.41
N ASN A 123 5.40 -31.96 -23.71
CA ASN A 123 6.57 -32.35 -24.51
C ASN A 123 7.46 -31.11 -24.83
N ALA A 124 8.52 -31.33 -25.59
CA ALA A 124 9.42 -30.26 -26.05
C ALA A 124 8.72 -29.19 -26.92
N SER A 125 7.60 -29.53 -27.56
CA SER A 125 6.75 -28.58 -28.31
C SER A 125 5.68 -27.89 -27.48
N ASN A 126 5.74 -28.05 -26.17
CA ASN A 126 4.77 -27.48 -25.22
C ASN A 126 3.34 -28.06 -25.33
N GLU A 127 3.18 -29.21 -25.94
CA GLU A 127 1.91 -29.91 -26.07
C GLU A 127 1.74 -30.95 -24.96
N LEU A 128 0.55 -31.03 -24.37
CA LEU A 128 0.22 -32.06 -23.38
C LEU A 128 0.08 -33.41 -24.06
N GLN A 129 0.88 -34.36 -23.63
CA GLN A 129 0.83 -35.75 -24.08
C GLN A 129 0.73 -36.68 -22.90
N VAL A 130 0.09 -37.84 -23.13
CA VAL A 130 0.01 -38.87 -22.09
C VAL A 130 1.39 -39.39 -21.77
N ASN A 131 1.73 -39.41 -20.48
CA ASN A 131 2.96 -40.00 -19.98
C ASN A 131 2.62 -41.28 -19.21
N THR A 132 3.04 -42.40 -19.76
CA THR A 132 2.74 -43.73 -19.22
C THR A 132 3.87 -44.29 -18.35
N TYR A 133 4.95 -43.55 -18.13
CA TYR A 133 6.11 -44.01 -17.37
C TYR A 133 5.70 -44.61 -16.02
N TRP A 134 4.87 -43.90 -15.26
CA TRP A 134 4.48 -44.31 -13.91
C TRP A 134 3.61 -45.57 -13.84
N ASN A 135 3.06 -46.05 -14.97
CA ASN A 135 2.34 -47.31 -15.07
C ASN A 135 3.25 -48.47 -15.52
N SER A 136 4.51 -48.19 -15.82
CA SER A 136 5.51 -49.20 -16.22
C SER A 136 6.10 -49.94 -15.00
N ASP A 137 6.69 -51.09 -15.25
CA ASP A 137 7.42 -51.85 -14.22
C ASP A 137 8.72 -51.14 -13.78
N ALA A 138 9.29 -50.30 -14.65
CA ALA A 138 10.48 -49.51 -14.35
C ALA A 138 10.26 -48.36 -13.37
N ALA A 139 9.02 -47.89 -13.21
CA ALA A 139 8.69 -46.82 -12.30
C ALA A 139 8.54 -47.31 -10.87
N ASP A 140 8.96 -46.50 -9.92
CA ASP A 140 8.64 -46.67 -8.53
C ASP A 140 7.12 -46.67 -8.28
N LYS A 141 6.70 -47.10 -7.11
CA LYS A 141 5.32 -47.00 -6.68
C LYS A 141 4.98 -45.55 -6.36
N TYR A 142 4.11 -44.92 -7.19
CA TYR A 142 3.76 -43.51 -7.02
C TYR A 142 3.08 -43.23 -5.67
N TRP A 143 2.35 -44.19 -5.08
CA TRP A 143 1.73 -44.04 -3.77
C TRP A 143 2.72 -44.09 -2.60
N GLU A 144 3.98 -44.45 -2.84
CA GLU A 144 5.06 -44.38 -1.86
C GLU A 144 5.81 -43.04 -1.92
N GLN A 145 5.61 -42.25 -2.97
CA GLN A 145 6.25 -40.98 -3.16
C GLN A 145 5.79 -39.94 -2.12
N PRO A 146 6.67 -39.06 -1.65
CA PRO A 146 6.33 -38.05 -0.66
C PRO A 146 5.14 -37.18 -1.08
N TRP A 147 5.13 -36.67 -2.31
CA TRP A 147 4.05 -35.84 -2.82
C TRP A 147 2.67 -36.54 -2.79
N TYR A 148 2.64 -37.84 -3.02
CA TYR A 148 1.40 -38.60 -2.96
C TYR A 148 0.89 -38.76 -1.52
N LYS A 149 1.80 -39.10 -0.59
CA LYS A 149 1.47 -39.25 0.84
C LYS A 149 1.00 -37.93 1.45
N ASP A 150 1.69 -36.85 1.11
CA ASP A 150 1.33 -35.48 1.56
C ASP A 150 -0.03 -35.05 0.97
N GLY A 151 -0.27 -35.34 -0.34
CA GLY A 151 -1.55 -35.10 -0.97
C GLY A 151 -2.71 -35.90 -0.37
N MET A 152 -2.47 -37.15 0.03
CA MET A 152 -3.47 -37.96 0.74
C MET A 152 -3.74 -37.47 2.17
N ALA A 153 -2.76 -36.90 2.83
CA ALA A 153 -2.86 -36.38 4.19
C ALA A 153 -3.42 -34.95 4.26
N ALA A 154 -3.43 -34.23 3.13
CA ALA A 154 -3.92 -32.86 3.05
C ALA A 154 -5.44 -32.78 3.38
N PRO A 155 -5.89 -31.69 4.01
CA PRO A 155 -7.31 -31.46 4.22
C PRO A 155 -8.07 -31.50 2.90
N LYS A 156 -9.29 -32.04 2.91
CA LYS A 156 -10.11 -32.14 1.71
C LYS A 156 -10.23 -30.77 0.99
N GLY A 157 -9.94 -30.77 -0.30
CA GLY A 157 -10.00 -29.58 -1.14
C GLY A 157 -8.83 -28.61 -0.97
N GLN A 158 -7.80 -28.98 -0.23
CA GLN A 158 -6.54 -28.24 -0.14
C GLN A 158 -5.40 -29.03 -0.78
N CYS A 159 -4.43 -28.31 -1.34
CA CYS A 159 -3.22 -28.91 -1.85
C CYS A 159 -2.19 -29.14 -0.76
N ALA A 160 -1.52 -30.27 -0.79
CA ALA A 160 -0.15 -30.38 -0.32
C ALA A 160 0.78 -29.95 -1.47
N TRP A 161 1.54 -28.91 -1.24
CA TRP A 161 2.61 -28.51 -2.17
C TRP A 161 3.85 -29.33 -1.92
N ALA A 162 4.27 -30.07 -2.94
CA ALA A 162 5.45 -30.90 -2.86
C ALA A 162 6.73 -30.05 -2.83
N LYS A 163 7.76 -30.55 -2.18
CA LYS A 163 9.12 -30.06 -2.40
C LYS A 163 9.51 -30.19 -3.87
N ALA A 164 10.36 -29.29 -4.35
CA ALA A 164 10.87 -29.36 -5.71
C ALA A 164 11.62 -30.68 -5.96
N TYR A 165 11.30 -31.33 -7.06
CA TYR A 165 11.88 -32.63 -7.43
C TYR A 165 12.10 -32.73 -8.94
N GLN A 166 12.90 -33.70 -9.30
CA GLN A 166 13.13 -34.18 -10.66
C GLN A 166 13.09 -35.69 -10.61
N ASP A 167 12.45 -36.33 -11.55
CA ASP A 167 12.28 -37.77 -11.59
C ASP A 167 12.60 -38.35 -12.97
N ALA A 168 12.59 -39.67 -13.05
CA ALA A 168 12.88 -40.38 -14.29
C ALA A 168 11.77 -40.23 -15.34
N ALA A 169 10.56 -39.80 -14.95
CA ALA A 169 9.45 -39.55 -15.88
C ALA A 169 9.68 -38.28 -16.72
N SER A 170 10.45 -37.32 -16.19
CA SER A 170 10.82 -36.08 -16.90
C SER A 170 12.09 -35.46 -16.32
N PRO A 171 13.04 -35.04 -17.18
CA PRO A 171 14.22 -34.33 -16.72
C PRO A 171 13.94 -32.91 -16.23
N GLN A 172 12.71 -32.41 -16.40
CA GLN A 172 12.36 -31.05 -16.01
C GLN A 172 12.04 -30.97 -14.51
N PRO A 173 12.79 -30.15 -13.74
CA PRO A 173 12.50 -29.95 -12.33
C PRO A 173 11.18 -29.20 -12.16
N ARG A 174 10.42 -29.64 -11.18
CA ARG A 174 9.07 -29.13 -10.90
C ARG A 174 8.66 -29.33 -9.46
N THR A 175 7.58 -28.73 -9.11
CA THR A 175 6.80 -29.03 -7.90
C THR A 175 5.39 -29.39 -8.31
N ASN A 176 4.60 -29.92 -7.41
CA ASN A 176 3.19 -30.15 -7.66
C ASN A 176 2.28 -29.75 -6.49
N CYS A 177 1.04 -29.51 -6.85
CA CYS A 177 -0.09 -29.35 -5.95
C CYS A 177 -0.83 -30.69 -5.94
N ALA A 178 -0.69 -31.46 -4.90
CA ALA A 178 -1.32 -32.77 -4.75
C ALA A 178 -2.56 -32.68 -3.86
N MET A 179 -3.67 -33.29 -4.29
CA MET A 179 -4.95 -33.23 -3.61
C MET A 179 -5.62 -34.61 -3.62
N ALA A 180 -6.14 -35.04 -2.45
CA ALA A 180 -6.82 -36.32 -2.34
C ALA A 180 -8.16 -36.34 -3.09
N ILE A 181 -8.38 -37.39 -3.86
CA ILE A 181 -9.65 -37.69 -4.53
C ILE A 181 -10.46 -38.62 -3.62
N TYR A 182 -11.72 -38.26 -3.40
CA TYR A 182 -12.65 -39.11 -2.65
C TYR A 182 -13.80 -39.53 -3.56
N LYS A 183 -14.06 -40.84 -3.62
CA LYS A 183 -15.25 -41.38 -4.27
C LYS A 183 -16.15 -42.02 -3.21
N ASN A 184 -17.41 -41.63 -3.16
CA ASN A 184 -18.38 -42.11 -2.15
C ASN A 184 -17.84 -42.00 -0.68
N GLY A 185 -17.18 -40.89 -0.38
CA GLY A 185 -16.61 -40.62 0.96
C GLY A 185 -15.33 -41.40 1.30
N THR A 186 -14.86 -42.28 0.41
CA THR A 186 -13.64 -43.08 0.60
C THR A 186 -12.52 -42.52 -0.24
N ALA A 187 -11.30 -42.43 0.33
CA ALA A 187 -10.12 -42.05 -0.40
C ALA A 187 -9.89 -43.00 -1.58
N TRP A 188 -9.78 -42.44 -2.77
CA TRP A 188 -9.63 -43.18 -4.01
C TRP A 188 -8.25 -43.04 -4.64
N GLY A 189 -7.59 -41.92 -4.43
CA GLY A 189 -6.26 -41.60 -4.94
C GLY A 189 -5.93 -40.14 -4.74
N VAL A 190 -4.95 -39.68 -5.49
CA VAL A 190 -4.50 -38.27 -5.51
C VAL A 190 -4.62 -37.74 -6.93
N ALA A 191 -4.95 -36.46 -7.07
CA ALA A 191 -4.76 -35.73 -8.30
C ALA A 191 -3.62 -34.72 -8.13
N THR A 192 -2.86 -34.46 -9.20
CA THR A 192 -1.77 -33.48 -9.19
C THR A 192 -1.88 -32.51 -10.36
N ILE A 193 -1.47 -31.27 -10.13
CA ILE A 193 -0.97 -30.35 -11.15
C ILE A 193 0.49 -30.07 -10.85
N ASP A 194 1.33 -30.30 -11.85
CA ASP A 194 2.76 -30.07 -11.77
C ASP A 194 3.12 -28.71 -12.38
N VAL A 195 3.91 -27.93 -11.66
CA VAL A 195 4.34 -26.57 -12.05
C VAL A 195 5.85 -26.57 -12.21
N THR A 196 6.35 -26.01 -13.31
CA THR A 196 7.78 -25.92 -13.60
C THR A 196 8.48 -24.91 -12.68
N LEU A 197 9.76 -25.11 -12.42
CA LEU A 197 10.56 -24.10 -11.69
C LEU A 197 10.72 -22.79 -12.50
N GLY A 198 10.55 -22.83 -13.81
CA GLY A 198 10.54 -21.62 -14.65
C GLY A 198 9.50 -20.60 -14.21
N PHE A 199 8.34 -21.05 -13.74
CA PHE A 199 7.32 -20.19 -13.13
C PHE A 199 7.87 -19.41 -11.93
N PHE A 200 8.53 -20.08 -11.00
CA PHE A 200 9.09 -19.45 -9.82
C PHE A 200 10.30 -18.57 -10.14
N ASN A 201 11.09 -18.93 -11.16
CA ASN A 201 12.17 -18.08 -11.65
C ASN A 201 11.64 -16.75 -12.19
N GLN A 202 10.55 -16.76 -12.96
CA GLN A 202 9.90 -15.53 -13.44
C GLN A 202 9.38 -14.67 -12.28
N LEU A 203 8.74 -15.30 -11.31
CA LEU A 203 8.27 -14.60 -10.10
C LEU A 203 9.45 -13.98 -9.35
N ALA A 204 10.51 -14.73 -9.08
CA ALA A 204 11.69 -14.23 -8.39
C ALA A 204 12.33 -13.05 -9.13
N LYS A 205 12.37 -13.08 -10.47
CA LYS A 205 12.87 -11.97 -11.29
C LYS A 205 12.00 -10.72 -11.15
N GLN A 206 10.69 -10.84 -11.35
CA GLN A 206 9.76 -9.71 -11.23
C GLN A 206 9.81 -9.08 -9.82
N MET A 207 9.91 -9.92 -8.80
CA MET A 207 10.07 -9.49 -7.42
C MET A 207 11.39 -8.75 -7.21
N GLY A 208 12.50 -9.30 -7.71
CA GLY A 208 13.82 -8.66 -7.64
C GLY A 208 13.84 -7.28 -8.29
N GLU A 209 13.20 -7.14 -9.46
CA GLU A 209 13.05 -5.85 -10.14
C GLU A 209 12.22 -4.87 -9.31
N THR A 210 11.18 -5.34 -8.63
CA THR A 210 10.31 -4.49 -7.79
C THR A 210 11.05 -3.92 -6.58
N ILE A 211 11.86 -4.73 -5.90
CA ILE A 211 12.61 -4.31 -4.71
C ILE A 211 14.00 -3.75 -5.04
N GLN A 212 14.39 -3.71 -6.31
CA GLN A 212 15.74 -3.35 -6.77
C GLN A 212 16.83 -4.21 -6.10
N GLY A 213 16.57 -5.50 -6.01
CA GLY A 213 17.41 -6.46 -5.32
C GLY A 213 17.35 -7.86 -5.93
N ASN A 214 17.83 -8.82 -5.19
CA ASN A 214 17.83 -10.23 -5.58
C ASN A 214 16.79 -11.00 -4.78
N VAL A 215 16.09 -11.89 -5.43
CA VAL A 215 15.08 -12.74 -4.79
C VAL A 215 15.37 -14.21 -5.10
N LEU A 216 15.33 -15.02 -4.06
CA LEU A 216 15.36 -16.48 -4.15
C LEU A 216 14.11 -17.05 -3.46
N ILE A 217 13.57 -18.11 -4.05
CA ILE A 217 12.57 -18.96 -3.40
C ILE A 217 13.25 -20.28 -3.12
N VAL A 218 13.30 -20.69 -1.85
CA VAL A 218 14.06 -21.84 -1.42
C VAL A 218 13.28 -22.74 -0.47
N GLU A 219 13.68 -23.99 -0.37
CA GLU A 219 13.20 -24.92 0.65
C GLU A 219 14.07 -24.88 1.91
N ALA A 220 13.56 -25.40 3.02
CA ALA A 220 14.29 -25.45 4.28
C ALA A 220 15.61 -26.25 4.19
N ASP A 221 15.67 -27.25 3.31
CA ASP A 221 16.86 -28.06 3.05
C ASP A 221 17.85 -27.40 2.06
N GLY A 222 17.53 -26.19 1.60
CA GLY A 222 18.39 -25.39 0.72
C GLY A 222 18.21 -25.65 -0.77
N LYS A 223 17.21 -26.41 -1.20
CA LYS A 223 16.88 -26.49 -2.63
C LYS A 223 16.35 -25.16 -3.12
N VAL A 224 16.77 -24.75 -4.31
CA VAL A 224 16.32 -23.52 -4.96
C VAL A 224 15.15 -23.83 -5.87
N VAL A 225 14.01 -23.26 -5.54
CA VAL A 225 12.75 -23.39 -6.29
C VAL A 225 12.60 -22.25 -7.30
N GLY A 226 13.04 -21.05 -6.93
CA GLY A 226 12.98 -19.87 -7.80
C GLY A 226 14.24 -19.02 -7.69
N ASN A 227 14.82 -18.70 -8.84
CA ASN A 227 15.99 -17.83 -8.99
C ASN A 227 15.81 -16.95 -10.22
N GLY A 228 15.66 -15.64 -10.02
CA GLY A 228 15.45 -14.69 -11.10
C GLY A 228 16.57 -14.65 -12.15
N ALA A 229 17.79 -15.02 -11.78
CA ALA A 229 18.92 -15.11 -12.70
C ALA A 229 18.77 -16.27 -13.71
N LEU A 230 17.95 -17.26 -13.42
CA LEU A 230 17.76 -18.46 -14.24
C LEU A 230 16.56 -18.41 -15.19
N VAL A 231 15.88 -17.29 -15.34
CA VAL A 231 14.67 -17.15 -16.18
C VAL A 231 14.90 -17.61 -17.63
N ASN A 232 16.06 -17.35 -18.17
CA ASN A 232 16.42 -17.73 -19.54
C ASN A 232 17.33 -18.96 -19.62
N ALA A 233 17.63 -19.60 -18.49
CA ALA A 233 18.45 -20.80 -18.44
C ALA A 233 17.58 -22.07 -18.52
N ALA A 234 18.19 -23.18 -18.91
CA ALA A 234 17.52 -24.47 -18.81
C ALA A 234 17.16 -24.73 -17.34
N PRO A 235 15.91 -25.12 -17.03
CA PRO A 235 15.49 -25.40 -15.66
C PRO A 235 16.39 -26.46 -15.02
N LYS A 236 16.96 -26.14 -13.87
CA LYS A 236 17.83 -27.03 -13.10
C LYS A 236 17.41 -26.97 -11.63
N LEU A 237 17.41 -28.13 -10.99
CA LEU A 237 17.23 -28.20 -9.54
C LEU A 237 18.59 -27.97 -8.89
N GLU A 238 18.80 -26.76 -8.37
CA GLU A 238 20.02 -26.35 -7.71
C GLU A 238 19.88 -26.43 -6.20
N ASN A 239 21.01 -26.61 -5.52
CA ASN A 239 21.08 -26.40 -4.08
C ASN A 239 21.64 -25.00 -3.80
N LEU A 240 21.21 -24.38 -2.72
CA LEU A 240 21.69 -23.06 -2.31
C LEU A 240 23.21 -23.00 -2.15
N ALA A 241 23.85 -24.13 -1.84
CA ALA A 241 25.31 -24.23 -1.77
C ALA A 241 26.01 -24.06 -3.12
N ASP A 242 25.29 -24.32 -4.23
CA ASP A 242 25.84 -24.25 -5.60
C ASP A 242 25.53 -22.90 -6.26
N VAL A 243 24.66 -22.09 -5.62
CA VAL A 243 24.26 -20.78 -6.14
C VAL A 243 25.35 -19.75 -5.88
N GLN A 244 25.87 -19.18 -6.96
CA GLN A 244 26.91 -18.14 -6.89
C GLN A 244 26.31 -16.74 -6.68
N MET A 245 25.55 -16.59 -5.59
CA MET A 245 25.02 -15.29 -5.17
C MET A 245 25.50 -15.00 -3.76
N PRO A 246 25.92 -13.76 -3.45
CA PRO A 246 26.42 -13.39 -2.12
C PRO A 246 25.44 -13.70 -0.99
N MET A 247 24.12 -13.64 -1.26
CA MET A 247 23.09 -13.95 -0.27
C MET A 247 22.97 -15.44 0.08
N ALA A 248 23.56 -16.34 -0.71
CA ALA A 248 23.33 -17.78 -0.53
C ALA A 248 23.88 -18.31 0.81
N ALA A 249 25.09 -17.89 1.22
CA ALA A 249 25.71 -18.32 2.46
C ALA A 249 24.96 -17.79 3.72
N PRO A 250 24.66 -16.49 3.85
CA PRO A 250 23.85 -15.99 4.98
C PRO A 250 22.44 -16.57 4.98
N LEU A 251 21.82 -16.76 3.81
CA LEU A 251 20.50 -17.40 3.71
C LEU A 251 20.52 -18.83 4.27
N LYS A 252 21.52 -19.63 3.92
CA LYS A 252 21.66 -20.99 4.43
C LYS A 252 21.74 -21.03 5.96
N THR A 253 22.40 -20.05 6.56
CA THR A 253 22.50 -19.93 8.01
C THR A 253 21.15 -19.59 8.65
N LEU A 254 20.42 -18.67 8.04
CA LEU A 254 19.11 -18.23 8.51
C LEU A 254 18.04 -19.32 8.40
N LEU A 255 18.05 -20.11 7.33
CA LEU A 255 17.06 -21.16 7.12
C LEU A 255 16.97 -22.15 8.28
N ASN A 256 18.06 -22.37 9.02
CA ASN A 256 18.07 -23.23 10.20
C ASN A 256 17.28 -22.66 11.40
N GLY A 257 16.95 -21.37 11.38
CA GLY A 257 16.25 -20.65 12.46
C GLY A 257 14.92 -20.01 12.04
N VAL A 258 14.54 -20.12 10.77
CA VAL A 258 13.30 -19.51 10.27
C VAL A 258 12.10 -20.27 10.82
N GLY A 259 11.31 -19.54 11.65
CA GLY A 259 9.97 -19.96 12.08
C GLY A 259 8.89 -19.25 11.23
N ASN A 260 7.73 -19.00 11.84
CA ASN A 260 6.63 -18.27 11.20
C ASN A 260 6.84 -16.74 11.14
N GLN A 261 7.91 -16.22 11.76
CA GLN A 261 8.21 -14.80 11.75
C GLN A 261 9.30 -14.49 10.72
N PRO A 262 9.18 -13.37 9.98
CA PRO A 262 10.21 -12.90 9.08
C PRO A 262 11.52 -12.67 9.84
N LEU A 263 12.63 -13.09 9.28
CA LEU A 263 13.97 -12.81 9.77
C LEU A 263 14.64 -11.78 8.89
N GLU A 264 15.50 -10.96 9.51
CA GLU A 264 16.31 -9.95 8.82
C GLU A 264 17.74 -10.03 9.32
N THR A 265 18.69 -9.94 8.40
CA THR A 265 20.12 -9.84 8.71
C THR A 265 20.83 -9.01 7.67
N THR A 266 22.01 -8.49 8.01
CA THR A 266 22.89 -7.83 7.06
C THR A 266 24.11 -8.70 6.78
N TYR A 267 24.69 -8.56 5.59
CA TYR A 267 25.90 -9.25 5.19
C TYR A 267 26.69 -8.40 4.18
N ASP A 268 28.00 -8.61 4.13
CA ASP A 268 28.87 -7.93 3.18
C ASP A 268 28.93 -8.68 1.85
N SER A 269 28.85 -7.93 0.75
CA SER A 269 29.04 -8.44 -0.60
C SER A 269 30.06 -7.60 -1.37
N SER A 270 30.45 -8.02 -2.57
CA SER A 270 31.29 -7.22 -3.47
C SER A 270 30.64 -5.89 -3.89
N GLU A 271 29.32 -5.78 -3.78
CA GLU A 271 28.52 -4.58 -4.07
C GLU A 271 28.24 -3.72 -2.84
N GLY A 272 28.84 -4.07 -1.70
CA GLY A 272 28.63 -3.41 -0.40
C GLY A 272 27.73 -4.19 0.54
N GLU A 273 27.38 -3.55 1.65
CA GLU A 273 26.50 -4.12 2.67
C GLU A 273 25.10 -4.35 2.11
N GLN A 274 24.58 -5.57 2.27
CA GLN A 274 23.26 -6.00 1.83
C GLN A 274 22.39 -6.35 3.02
N THR A 275 21.09 -6.10 2.92
CA THR A 275 20.09 -6.55 3.89
C THR A 275 19.29 -7.68 3.29
N LEU A 276 19.24 -8.80 4.00
CA LEU A 276 18.54 -10.03 3.64
C LEU A 276 17.29 -10.18 4.51
N PHE A 277 16.14 -10.28 3.87
CA PHE A 277 14.86 -10.60 4.48
C PHE A 277 14.48 -12.04 4.11
N VAL A 278 14.05 -12.82 5.07
CA VAL A 278 13.61 -14.21 4.85
C VAL A 278 12.30 -14.45 5.56
N GLN A 279 11.33 -14.98 4.82
CA GLN A 279 10.03 -15.33 5.40
C GLN A 279 9.44 -16.59 4.77
N ALA A 280 8.62 -17.30 5.53
CA ALA A 280 7.88 -18.45 5.04
C ALA A 280 6.77 -18.00 4.09
N ILE A 281 6.54 -18.76 3.01
CA ILE A 281 5.40 -18.57 2.11
C ILE A 281 4.25 -19.42 2.65
N PRO A 282 3.15 -18.79 3.13
CA PRO A 282 2.06 -19.53 3.75
C PRO A 282 1.47 -20.62 2.85
N GLY A 283 1.21 -21.79 3.43
CA GLY A 283 0.62 -22.92 2.70
C GLY A 283 1.58 -23.65 1.76
N SER A 284 2.88 -23.39 1.86
CA SER A 284 3.90 -24.07 1.06
C SER A 284 5.09 -24.50 1.91
N PRO A 285 5.95 -25.40 1.39
CA PRO A 285 7.22 -25.76 2.05
C PRO A 285 8.35 -24.76 1.76
N TRP A 286 8.06 -23.57 1.25
CA TRP A 286 9.04 -22.63 0.70
C TRP A 286 9.22 -21.38 1.54
N TYR A 287 10.38 -20.78 1.38
CA TYR A 287 10.76 -19.50 1.97
C TYR A 287 11.10 -18.51 0.87
N LEU A 288 10.62 -17.31 1.02
CA LEU A 288 11.00 -16.16 0.19
C LEU A 288 12.19 -15.48 0.86
N ALA A 289 13.30 -15.39 0.14
CA ALA A 289 14.50 -14.67 0.54
C ALA A 289 14.72 -13.49 -0.40
N SER A 290 14.76 -12.29 0.15
CA SER A 290 14.92 -11.05 -0.61
C SER A 290 16.13 -10.29 -0.10
N SER A 291 17.08 -10.00 -0.96
CA SER A 291 18.29 -9.25 -0.63
C SER A 291 18.35 -7.97 -1.45
N LEU A 292 18.62 -6.86 -0.78
CA LEU A 292 18.79 -5.56 -1.41
C LEU A 292 19.93 -4.77 -0.75
N PRO A 293 20.54 -3.82 -1.46
CA PRO A 293 21.59 -2.99 -0.89
C PRO A 293 21.09 -2.22 0.34
N THR A 294 21.79 -2.36 1.48
CA THR A 294 21.48 -1.62 2.71
C THR A 294 21.53 -0.11 2.49
N SER A 295 22.30 0.33 1.49
CA SER A 295 22.33 1.73 1.06
C SER A 295 20.98 2.25 0.58
N LEU A 296 20.11 1.40 0.02
CA LEU A 296 18.74 1.79 -0.35
C LEU A 296 17.91 2.11 0.89
N LEU A 297 18.04 1.32 1.94
CA LEU A 297 17.38 1.57 3.23
C LEU A 297 17.92 2.83 3.93
N LYS A 298 19.22 3.12 3.75
CA LYS A 298 19.89 4.30 4.30
C LYS A 298 19.81 5.53 3.39
N ALA A 299 19.34 5.39 2.14
CA ALA A 299 19.35 6.45 1.13
C ALA A 299 18.54 7.69 1.55
N GLN A 300 17.39 7.51 2.16
CA GLN A 300 16.57 8.61 2.67
C GLN A 300 17.30 9.40 3.75
N SER A 301 17.94 8.71 4.70
CA SER A 301 18.68 9.37 5.78
C SER A 301 19.91 10.11 5.25
N HIS A 302 20.61 9.52 4.29
CA HIS A 302 21.78 10.13 3.64
C HIS A 302 21.39 11.36 2.81
N ASN A 303 20.31 11.25 2.03
CA ASN A 303 19.76 12.36 1.26
C ASN A 303 19.27 13.51 2.17
N MET A 304 18.70 13.18 3.32
CA MET A 304 18.27 14.17 4.30
C MET A 304 19.48 14.90 4.90
N LEU A 305 20.52 14.15 5.30
CA LEU A 305 21.77 14.74 5.82
C LEU A 305 22.45 15.64 4.79
N THR A 306 22.56 15.19 3.54
CA THR A 306 23.17 15.99 2.48
C THR A 306 22.38 17.25 2.17
N ARG A 307 21.06 17.16 2.04
CA ARG A 307 20.18 18.32 1.81
C ARG A 307 20.22 19.31 2.97
N LEU A 308 20.16 18.81 4.20
CA LEU A 308 20.29 19.66 5.39
C LEU A 308 21.68 20.31 5.45
N GLY A 309 22.74 19.56 5.17
CA GLY A 309 24.12 20.09 5.10
C GLY A 309 24.27 21.18 4.04
N LEU A 310 23.72 20.95 2.83
CA LEU A 310 23.75 21.93 1.74
C LEU A 310 23.01 23.23 2.06
N VAL A 311 22.01 23.19 2.92
CA VAL A 311 21.26 24.40 3.35
C VAL A 311 21.89 25.00 4.61
N GLN A 312 22.19 24.20 5.62
CA GLN A 312 22.65 24.70 6.93
C GLN A 312 24.08 25.23 6.89
N ILE A 313 24.99 24.58 6.16
CA ILE A 313 26.38 25.00 6.12
C ILE A 313 26.52 26.39 5.48
N PRO A 314 25.99 26.66 4.27
CA PRO A 314 26.05 28.00 3.69
C PRO A 314 25.35 29.05 4.57
N LEU A 315 24.18 28.71 5.12
CA LEU A 315 23.43 29.61 6.00
C LEU A 315 24.22 29.94 7.25
N ALA A 316 24.84 28.95 7.91
CA ALA A 316 25.68 29.16 9.08
C ALA A 316 26.91 30.01 8.75
N VAL A 317 27.55 29.77 7.60
CA VAL A 317 28.69 30.56 7.12
C VAL A 317 28.29 32.02 6.86
N ILE A 318 27.15 32.22 6.16
CA ILE A 318 26.63 33.56 5.90
C ILE A 318 26.32 34.29 7.21
N LEU A 319 25.61 33.66 8.13
CA LEU A 319 25.27 34.22 9.43
C LEU A 319 26.54 34.52 10.26
N LEU A 320 27.51 33.61 10.22
CA LEU A 320 28.80 33.82 10.88
C LEU A 320 29.55 35.04 10.29
N LEU A 321 29.65 35.12 8.96
CA LEU A 321 30.31 36.23 8.28
C LEU A 321 29.60 37.57 8.53
N VAL A 322 28.28 37.58 8.48
CA VAL A 322 27.48 38.78 8.81
C VAL A 322 27.71 39.20 10.27
N SER A 323 27.66 38.22 11.20
CA SER A 323 27.91 38.49 12.63
C SER A 323 29.32 39.00 12.90
N LEU A 324 30.32 38.39 12.27
CA LEU A 324 31.71 38.82 12.38
C LEU A 324 31.94 40.22 11.79
N GLY A 325 31.31 40.49 10.63
CA GLY A 325 31.34 41.80 10.02
C GLY A 325 30.74 42.88 10.93
N PHE A 326 29.56 42.58 11.48
CA PHE A 326 28.87 43.45 12.42
C PHE A 326 29.69 43.72 13.69
N VAL A 327 30.23 42.66 14.31
CA VAL A 327 31.07 42.79 15.50
C VAL A 327 32.32 43.58 15.22
N ARG A 328 33.01 43.33 14.10
CA ARG A 328 34.20 44.10 13.72
C ARG A 328 33.89 45.57 13.51
N ALA A 329 32.83 45.87 12.79
CA ALA A 329 32.37 47.23 12.52
C ALA A 329 32.03 47.96 13.83
N MET A 330 31.32 47.29 14.74
CA MET A 330 30.92 47.82 16.04
C MET A 330 32.14 48.06 16.94
N MET A 331 33.06 47.08 17.06
CA MET A 331 34.26 47.23 17.89
C MET A 331 35.22 48.28 17.39
N LYS A 332 35.40 48.38 16.07
CA LYS A 332 36.25 49.46 15.49
C LYS A 332 35.71 50.84 15.85
N ARG A 333 34.40 51.01 15.81
CA ARG A 333 33.75 52.28 16.15
C ARG A 333 33.83 52.60 17.64
N LEU A 334 33.62 51.58 18.50
CA LEU A 334 33.75 51.72 19.95
C LEU A 334 35.17 52.08 20.38
N ASN A 335 36.20 51.46 19.76
CA ASN A 335 37.58 51.77 20.08
C ASN A 335 37.96 53.23 19.71
N VAL A 336 37.52 53.73 18.57
CA VAL A 336 37.72 55.10 18.17
C VAL A 336 37.00 56.06 19.11
N LEU A 337 35.76 55.73 19.49
CA LEU A 337 35.00 56.52 20.46
C LEU A 337 35.69 56.52 21.83
N ASN A 338 36.14 55.36 22.33
CA ASN A 338 36.82 55.23 23.61
C ASN A 338 38.16 56.02 23.66
N SER A 339 38.95 55.89 22.57
CA SER A 339 40.22 56.60 22.52
C SER A 339 40.05 58.15 22.52
N ASN A 340 39.00 58.64 21.87
CA ASN A 340 38.69 60.07 21.83
C ASN A 340 38.14 60.58 23.20
N ILE A 341 37.28 59.72 23.85
CA ILE A 341 36.80 60.05 25.21
C ILE A 341 37.97 60.02 26.25
N GLU A 342 38.86 59.05 26.13
CA GLU A 342 40.02 58.92 27.00
C GLU A 342 40.96 60.10 26.83
N ALA A 343 41.19 60.59 25.61
CA ALA A 343 41.95 61.77 25.31
C ALA A 343 41.38 63.05 25.98
N LEU A 344 40.03 63.14 26.00
CA LEU A 344 39.30 64.23 26.65
C LEU A 344 39.34 64.13 28.21
N SER A 345 39.32 62.89 28.74
CA SER A 345 39.28 62.65 30.20
C SER A 345 40.67 62.79 30.87
N THR A 346 41.77 62.47 30.17
CA THR A 346 43.10 62.45 30.66
C THR A 346 43.81 63.82 30.50
N GLY A 347 43.28 64.73 29.70
CA GLY A 347 43.82 66.04 29.39
C GLY A 347 43.39 67.22 30.30
N GLY A 348 42.73 66.95 31.48
CA GLY A 348 42.38 68.00 32.43
C GLY A 348 41.04 68.71 32.15
N ALA A 349 40.03 68.01 31.67
CA ALA A 349 38.65 68.51 31.46
C ALA A 349 38.53 69.79 30.62
N ASP A 350 39.36 69.88 29.59
CA ASP A 350 39.32 71.03 28.67
C ASP A 350 38.09 70.94 27.76
N LEU A 351 37.08 71.69 28.12
CA LEU A 351 35.84 71.77 27.36
C LEU A 351 35.95 72.55 26.04
N THR A 352 37.16 73.03 25.69
CA THR A 352 37.39 73.66 24.39
C THR A 352 37.71 72.65 23.28
N GLN A 353 38.10 71.44 23.65
CA GLN A 353 38.37 70.37 22.69
C GLN A 353 37.12 69.85 22.02
N ARG A 354 37.25 69.48 20.73
CA ARG A 354 36.17 68.96 19.90
C ARG A 354 36.59 67.66 19.26
N LEU A 355 35.65 66.72 19.17
CA LEU A 355 35.87 65.51 18.39
C LEU A 355 35.96 65.82 16.89
N PRO A 356 36.93 65.24 16.17
CA PRO A 356 37.07 65.47 14.72
C PRO A 356 35.88 64.85 13.97
N ALA A 357 35.51 65.45 12.85
CA ALA A 357 34.48 64.91 11.99
C ALA A 357 34.87 63.53 11.48
N SER A 358 33.90 62.58 11.49
CA SER A 358 34.10 61.24 11.02
C SER A 358 33.45 61.06 9.62
N ASN A 359 34.08 60.24 8.77
CA ASN A 359 33.52 59.88 7.46
C ASN A 359 32.31 58.91 7.55
N SER A 360 31.95 58.43 8.74
CA SER A 360 30.75 57.62 8.96
C SER A 360 29.63 58.52 9.45
N PRO A 361 28.47 58.52 8.80
CA PRO A 361 27.33 59.36 9.15
C PRO A 361 26.91 59.25 10.62
N GLU A 362 26.84 58.03 11.15
CA GLU A 362 26.40 57.78 12.52
C GLU A 362 27.43 58.26 13.54
N PHE A 363 28.72 58.08 13.26
CA PHE A 363 29.80 58.57 14.12
C PHE A 363 30.00 60.09 13.97
N ASN A 364 29.75 60.65 12.80
CA ASN A 364 29.71 62.06 12.61
C ASN A 364 28.56 62.68 13.41
N ALA A 365 27.39 62.02 13.40
CA ALA A 365 26.25 62.40 14.26
C ALA A 365 26.62 62.34 15.74
N VAL A 366 27.34 61.29 16.20
CA VAL A 366 27.81 61.17 17.57
C VAL A 366 28.85 62.24 17.89
N ALA A 367 29.83 62.49 17.00
CA ALA A 367 30.83 63.54 17.16
C ALA A 367 30.16 64.93 17.21
N GLN A 368 29.18 65.16 16.32
CA GLN A 368 28.38 66.40 16.34
C GLN A 368 27.58 66.54 17.62
N SER A 369 26.89 65.46 18.05
CA SER A 369 26.12 65.43 19.29
C SER A 369 27.01 65.62 20.49
N PHE A 370 28.22 65.01 20.53
CA PHE A 370 29.19 65.19 21.57
C PHE A 370 29.74 66.62 21.57
N ASN A 371 30.10 67.15 20.40
CA ASN A 371 30.55 68.54 20.29
C ASN A 371 29.48 69.56 20.67
N GLN A 372 28.24 69.26 20.31
CA GLN A 372 27.02 69.99 20.75
C GLN A 372 26.85 69.86 22.28
N PHE A 373 27.00 68.63 22.80
CA PHE A 373 26.95 68.42 24.25
C PHE A 373 28.04 69.25 25.01
N ILE A 374 29.29 69.24 24.53
CA ILE A 374 30.35 70.03 25.09
C ILE A 374 30.06 71.57 24.99
N SER A 375 29.54 71.98 23.82
CA SER A 375 29.10 73.36 23.60
C SER A 375 27.94 73.73 24.51
N TYR A 376 27.01 72.74 24.68
CA TYR A 376 25.87 72.87 25.60
C TYR A 376 26.34 72.95 27.06
N LEU A 377 27.31 72.09 27.45
CA LEU A 377 27.95 72.17 28.79
C LEU A 377 28.62 73.51 29.05
N GLN A 378 29.32 74.06 28.04
CA GLN A 378 29.90 75.40 28.13
C GLN A 378 28.79 76.46 28.31
N GLY A 379 27.73 76.35 27.51
CA GLY A 379 26.56 77.21 27.64
C GLY A 379 25.81 77.05 28.95
N LEU A 380 25.68 75.77 29.43
CA LEU A 380 25.13 75.50 30.75
C LEU A 380 25.91 76.03 31.90
N LEU A 381 27.26 75.94 31.85
CA LEU A 381 28.11 76.52 32.84
C LEU A 381 28.02 78.05 32.87
N GLN A 382 27.77 78.65 31.70
CA GLN A 382 27.46 80.10 31.63
C GLN A 382 25.99 80.38 32.09
N GLN A 383 25.07 79.46 31.79
CA GLN A 383 23.66 79.62 32.19
C GLN A 383 23.36 79.19 33.62
N VAL A 384 24.22 78.39 34.27
CA VAL A 384 24.04 77.94 35.67
C VAL A 384 23.92 79.13 36.63
N GLY A 385 24.59 80.22 36.30
CA GLY A 385 24.45 81.48 37.05
C GLY A 385 23.07 82.14 36.89
N ASP A 386 22.47 82.04 35.66
CA ASP A 386 21.18 82.69 35.38
C ASP A 386 20.00 81.77 35.58
N SER A 387 20.25 80.43 35.59
CA SER A 387 19.17 79.40 35.61
C SER A 387 18.70 78.98 36.99
N ALA A 388 19.39 79.37 38.07
CA ALA A 388 18.94 79.04 39.44
C ALA A 388 17.52 79.60 39.72
N LEU A 389 17.12 80.67 39.06
CA LEU A 389 15.83 81.28 39.16
C LEU A 389 14.79 80.60 38.21
N ALA A 390 15.23 80.10 37.03
CA ALA A 390 14.37 79.41 36.09
C ALA A 390 14.07 77.96 36.49
N ILE A 391 14.99 77.33 37.25
CA ILE A 391 14.79 75.92 37.73
C ILE A 391 13.59 75.81 38.67
N THR A 392 13.26 76.83 39.45
CA THR A 392 12.10 76.79 40.34
C THR A 392 10.78 76.87 39.56
N ALA A 393 10.75 77.58 38.47
CA ALA A 393 9.58 77.64 37.57
C ALA A 393 9.45 76.35 36.71
N ALA A 394 10.59 75.91 36.15
CA ALA A 394 10.62 74.72 35.34
C ALA A 394 10.35 73.44 36.15
N SER A 395 10.77 73.42 37.47
CA SER A 395 10.45 72.27 38.34
C SER A 395 8.94 72.14 38.62
N ARG A 396 8.23 73.26 38.64
CA ARG A 396 6.76 73.22 38.78
C ARG A 396 6.08 72.76 37.50
N GLU A 397 6.63 73.13 36.35
CA GLU A 397 6.08 72.71 35.07
C GLU A 397 6.36 71.22 34.76
N ILE A 398 7.56 70.72 35.15
CA ILE A 398 7.91 69.31 35.11
C ILE A 398 7.05 68.48 36.05
N ALA A 399 6.78 68.97 37.26
CA ALA A 399 5.88 68.26 38.17
C ALA A 399 4.46 68.15 37.59
N SER A 400 3.95 69.19 36.97
CA SER A 400 2.65 69.17 36.28
C SER A 400 2.67 68.26 35.04
N GLY A 401 3.78 68.29 34.24
CA GLY A 401 3.96 67.45 33.09
C GLY A 401 4.12 65.97 33.45
N ASN A 402 4.80 65.66 34.55
CA ASN A 402 4.94 64.29 35.07
C ASN A 402 3.60 63.73 35.58
N ALA A 403 2.80 64.58 36.23
CA ALA A 403 1.42 64.15 36.64
C ALA A 403 0.56 63.79 35.43
N ASN A 404 0.68 64.60 34.33
CA ASN A 404 -0.03 64.33 33.08
C ASN A 404 0.54 63.10 32.36
N LEU A 405 1.87 62.94 32.35
CA LEU A 405 2.52 61.74 31.73
C LEU A 405 2.17 60.46 32.52
N SER A 406 2.14 60.55 33.88
CA SER A 406 1.72 59.42 34.72
C SER A 406 0.28 58.97 34.37
N SER A 407 -0.63 59.95 34.27
CA SER A 407 -2.00 59.66 33.89
C SER A 407 -2.11 59.01 32.48
N ARG A 408 -1.35 59.57 31.49
CA ARG A 408 -1.33 59.00 30.12
C ARG A 408 -0.67 57.64 30.08
N THR A 409 0.32 57.38 30.95
CA THR A 409 0.98 56.06 31.01
C THR A 409 0.02 55.03 31.63
N GLU A 410 -0.78 55.44 32.63
CA GLU A 410 -1.80 54.57 33.20
C GLU A 410 -2.91 54.27 32.18
N ASP A 411 -3.35 55.30 31.46
CA ASP A 411 -4.33 55.10 30.36
C ASP A 411 -3.80 54.17 29.26
N GLN A 412 -2.50 54.34 28.91
CA GLN A 412 -1.88 53.50 27.91
C GLN A 412 -1.63 52.08 28.41
N ALA A 413 -1.27 51.90 29.70
CA ALA A 413 -1.14 50.58 30.31
C ALA A 413 -2.50 49.86 30.33
N SER A 414 -3.60 50.63 30.68
CA SER A 414 -4.96 50.08 30.60
C SER A 414 -5.32 49.62 29.19
N SER A 415 -5.01 50.46 28.17
CA SER A 415 -5.28 50.15 26.77
C SER A 415 -4.46 48.94 26.28
N ILE A 416 -3.22 48.77 26.80
CA ILE A 416 -2.38 47.58 26.46
C ILE A 416 -2.99 46.31 27.07
N VAL A 417 -3.49 46.40 28.35
CA VAL A 417 -4.14 45.27 29.00
C VAL A 417 -5.41 44.88 28.24
N GLU A 418 -6.21 45.87 27.82
CA GLU A 418 -7.43 45.64 27.03
C GLU A 418 -7.08 45.04 25.64
N THR A 419 -6.02 45.56 25.01
CA THR A 419 -5.52 45.03 23.72
C THR A 419 -5.00 43.59 23.91
N ALA A 420 -4.27 43.32 24.99
CA ALA A 420 -3.76 41.98 25.30
C ALA A 420 -4.93 41.00 25.54
N ALA A 421 -5.91 41.41 26.32
CA ALA A 421 -7.12 40.60 26.54
C ALA A 421 -7.88 40.33 25.23
N SER A 422 -7.99 41.37 24.37
CA SER A 422 -8.60 41.23 23.03
C SER A 422 -7.80 40.29 22.13
N MET A 423 -6.46 40.34 22.19
CA MET A 423 -5.58 39.45 21.46
C MET A 423 -5.63 38.00 21.97
N GLU A 424 -5.77 37.80 23.29
CA GLU A 424 -6.00 36.47 23.85
C GLU A 424 -7.35 35.91 23.37
N GLN A 425 -8.40 36.74 23.41
CA GLN A 425 -9.69 36.35 22.90
C GLN A 425 -9.67 36.06 21.40
N LEU A 426 -8.98 36.92 20.60
CA LEU A 426 -8.77 36.68 19.16
C LEU A 426 -8.02 35.38 18.91
N THR A 427 -6.95 35.14 19.71
CA THR A 427 -6.18 33.91 19.59
C THR A 427 -7.03 32.69 19.89
N GLY A 428 -7.89 32.79 20.94
CA GLY A 428 -8.86 31.75 21.25
C GLY A 428 -9.85 31.51 20.11
N THR A 429 -10.38 32.61 19.55
CA THR A 429 -11.33 32.53 18.42
C THR A 429 -10.67 31.95 17.16
N VAL A 430 -9.43 32.36 16.85
CA VAL A 430 -8.67 31.81 15.71
C VAL A 430 -8.42 30.31 15.91
N ARG A 431 -8.07 29.89 17.13
CA ARG A 431 -7.87 28.48 17.44
C ARG A 431 -9.16 27.68 17.30
N GLN A 432 -10.25 28.22 17.84
CA GLN A 432 -11.57 27.61 17.67
C GLN A 432 -12.00 27.53 16.20
N ASN A 433 -11.71 28.58 15.41
CA ASN A 433 -11.99 28.57 13.97
C ASN A 433 -11.15 27.54 13.23
N ALA A 434 -9.87 27.36 13.61
CA ALA A 434 -9.02 26.33 13.05
C ALA A 434 -9.55 24.91 13.38
N ASP A 435 -9.98 24.70 14.63
CA ASP A 435 -10.58 23.43 15.04
C ASP A 435 -11.90 23.19 14.30
N ASN A 436 -12.74 24.23 14.19
CA ASN A 436 -14.00 24.15 13.43
C ASN A 436 -13.75 23.86 11.94
N ALA A 437 -12.72 24.50 11.35
CA ALA A 437 -12.37 24.24 9.95
C ALA A 437 -11.86 22.79 9.76
N THR A 438 -11.08 22.30 10.72
CA THR A 438 -10.61 20.90 10.71
C THR A 438 -11.80 19.94 10.83
N HIS A 439 -12.72 20.24 11.75
CA HIS A 439 -13.92 19.42 11.93
C HIS A 439 -14.85 19.47 10.70
N ALA A 440 -15.00 20.66 10.10
CA ALA A 440 -15.76 20.82 8.87
C ALA A 440 -15.16 20.05 7.70
N ASN A 441 -13.81 20.09 7.59
CA ASN A 441 -13.11 19.33 6.55
C ASN A 441 -13.27 17.81 6.75
N GLN A 442 -13.21 17.36 8.00
CA GLN A 442 -13.45 15.95 8.32
C GLN A 442 -14.87 15.54 7.98
N LEU A 443 -15.85 16.37 8.38
CA LEU A 443 -17.26 16.11 8.08
C LEU A 443 -17.54 16.09 6.57
N ALA A 444 -16.89 17.00 5.83
CA ALA A 444 -16.98 17.00 4.37
C ALA A 444 -16.37 15.73 3.76
N GLY A 445 -15.23 15.28 4.32
CA GLY A 445 -14.61 14.01 3.92
C GLY A 445 -15.52 12.81 4.20
N ASP A 446 -16.11 12.76 5.38
CA ASP A 446 -17.05 11.70 5.77
C ASP A 446 -18.31 11.72 4.88
N ALA A 447 -18.84 12.92 4.61
CA ALA A 447 -19.98 13.08 3.71
C ALA A 447 -19.66 12.60 2.28
N SER A 448 -18.48 12.97 1.76
CA SER A 448 -18.01 12.50 0.47
C SER A 448 -17.87 10.97 0.43
N GLN A 449 -17.35 10.37 1.52
CA GLN A 449 -17.24 8.92 1.61
C GLN A 449 -18.60 8.23 1.69
N VAL A 450 -19.57 8.86 2.36
CA VAL A 450 -20.94 8.33 2.41
C VAL A 450 -21.59 8.43 1.04
N ALA A 451 -21.41 9.56 0.35
CA ALA A 451 -21.93 9.74 -1.02
C ALA A 451 -21.32 8.69 -1.97
N ALA A 452 -19.99 8.52 -1.92
CA ALA A 452 -19.30 7.52 -2.75
C ALA A 452 -19.80 6.08 -2.47
N ARG A 453 -20.06 5.76 -1.20
CA ARG A 453 -20.68 4.47 -0.85
C ARG A 453 -22.12 4.37 -1.34
N GLY A 454 -22.85 5.50 -1.24
CA GLY A 454 -24.20 5.59 -1.78
C GLY A 454 -24.23 5.32 -3.28
N THR A 455 -23.35 5.96 -4.04
CA THR A 455 -23.20 5.75 -5.48
C THR A 455 -22.93 4.27 -5.82
N GLU A 456 -22.04 3.62 -5.06
CA GLU A 456 -21.76 2.18 -5.28
C GLU A 456 -22.98 1.29 -5.00
N VAL A 457 -23.72 1.59 -3.91
CA VAL A 457 -24.96 0.85 -3.61
C VAL A 457 -26.00 1.08 -4.71
N VAL A 458 -26.16 2.34 -5.15
CA VAL A 458 -27.08 2.67 -6.25
C VAL A 458 -26.69 1.92 -7.52
N ARG A 459 -25.41 1.88 -7.85
CA ARG A 459 -24.90 1.15 -9.01
C ARG A 459 -25.23 -0.36 -8.93
N GLN A 460 -25.10 -0.94 -7.73
CA GLN A 460 -25.50 -2.35 -7.52
C GLN A 460 -27.01 -2.55 -7.71
N VAL A 461 -27.81 -1.61 -7.21
CA VAL A 461 -29.27 -1.66 -7.39
C VAL A 461 -29.62 -1.57 -8.88
N VAL A 462 -29.00 -0.64 -9.64
CA VAL A 462 -29.20 -0.53 -11.10
C VAL A 462 -28.88 -1.85 -11.80
N THR A 463 -27.74 -2.47 -11.43
CA THR A 463 -27.36 -3.77 -12.00
C THR A 463 -28.41 -4.83 -11.69
N THR A 464 -28.84 -4.90 -10.42
CA THR A 464 -29.87 -5.86 -9.99
C THR A 464 -31.20 -5.61 -10.68
N MET A 465 -31.61 -4.34 -10.85
CA MET A 465 -32.81 -3.98 -11.62
C MET A 465 -32.74 -4.45 -13.07
N GLY A 466 -31.54 -4.30 -13.68
CA GLY A 466 -31.29 -4.84 -15.02
C GLY A 466 -31.44 -6.36 -15.10
N GLU A 467 -30.95 -7.08 -14.11
CA GLU A 467 -31.08 -8.54 -14.03
C GLU A 467 -32.56 -8.96 -13.84
N ILE A 468 -33.25 -8.22 -12.95
CA ILE A 468 -34.70 -8.51 -12.72
C ILE A 468 -35.48 -8.20 -13.98
N HIS A 469 -35.18 -7.08 -14.68
CA HIS A 469 -35.81 -6.75 -15.94
C HIS A 469 -35.59 -7.85 -16.99
N HIS A 470 -34.33 -8.31 -17.12
CA HIS A 470 -34.01 -9.39 -18.05
C HIS A 470 -34.72 -10.70 -17.70
N SER A 471 -34.74 -11.07 -16.41
CA SER A 471 -35.46 -12.24 -15.93
C SER A 471 -36.97 -12.14 -16.18
N SER A 472 -37.55 -10.97 -15.91
CA SER A 472 -38.97 -10.73 -16.11
C SER A 472 -39.35 -10.87 -17.59
N ARG A 473 -38.53 -10.37 -18.51
CA ARG A 473 -38.73 -10.57 -19.96
C ARG A 473 -38.69 -12.04 -20.34
N LYS A 474 -37.74 -12.81 -19.79
CA LYS A 474 -37.75 -14.27 -20.01
C LYS A 474 -39.04 -14.94 -19.54
N VAL A 475 -39.60 -14.46 -18.42
CA VAL A 475 -40.88 -14.98 -17.94
C VAL A 475 -42.00 -14.66 -18.94
N VAL A 476 -42.03 -13.44 -19.51
CA VAL A 476 -42.99 -13.06 -20.55
C VAL A 476 -42.90 -14.02 -21.75
N ASP A 477 -41.66 -14.34 -22.16
CA ASP A 477 -41.45 -15.28 -23.27
C ASP A 477 -41.98 -16.68 -22.93
N ILE A 478 -41.66 -17.16 -21.70
CA ILE A 478 -42.14 -18.46 -21.23
C ILE A 478 -43.67 -18.46 -21.17
N ILE A 479 -44.28 -17.41 -20.63
CA ILE A 479 -45.75 -17.31 -20.56
C ILE A 479 -46.36 -17.27 -21.96
N SER A 480 -45.69 -16.62 -22.92
CA SER A 480 -46.14 -16.62 -24.31
C SER A 480 -46.10 -18.05 -24.92
N VAL A 481 -45.09 -18.83 -24.56
CA VAL A 481 -45.04 -20.26 -24.95
C VAL A 481 -46.16 -21.04 -24.27
N ILE A 482 -46.44 -20.79 -22.98
CA ILE A 482 -47.52 -21.44 -22.24
C ILE A 482 -48.88 -21.11 -22.87
N ASP A 483 -49.13 -19.84 -23.22
CA ASP A 483 -50.38 -19.43 -23.92
C ASP A 483 -50.51 -20.14 -25.28
N SER A 484 -49.38 -20.23 -26.00
CA SER A 484 -49.34 -20.99 -27.27
C SER A 484 -49.63 -22.49 -27.07
N ILE A 485 -49.04 -23.10 -26.01
CA ILE A 485 -49.32 -24.50 -25.67
C ILE A 485 -50.78 -24.66 -25.27
N ALA A 486 -51.32 -23.76 -24.47
CA ALA A 486 -52.72 -23.76 -24.10
C ALA A 486 -53.63 -23.64 -25.32
N PHE A 487 -53.29 -22.73 -26.26
CA PHE A 487 -54.00 -22.61 -27.53
C PHE A 487 -53.95 -23.92 -28.34
N GLN A 488 -52.73 -24.48 -28.48
CA GLN A 488 -52.56 -25.74 -29.18
C GLN A 488 -53.38 -26.87 -28.51
N THR A 489 -53.34 -26.92 -27.17
CA THR A 489 -54.09 -27.89 -26.38
C THR A 489 -55.59 -27.69 -26.55
N ASN A 490 -56.09 -26.45 -26.60
CA ASN A 490 -57.47 -26.12 -26.88
C ASN A 490 -57.90 -26.60 -28.29
N ILE A 491 -57.02 -26.38 -29.29
CA ILE A 491 -57.29 -26.87 -30.65
C ILE A 491 -57.28 -28.42 -30.69
N LEU A 492 -56.30 -29.04 -30.01
CA LEU A 492 -56.25 -30.51 -29.91
C LEU A 492 -57.49 -31.05 -29.22
N ALA A 493 -57.91 -30.42 -28.13
CA ALA A 493 -59.14 -30.79 -27.41
C ALA A 493 -60.39 -30.57 -28.25
N LEU A 494 -60.46 -29.48 -29.01
CA LEU A 494 -61.52 -29.21 -29.94
C LEU A 494 -61.60 -30.33 -31.02
N ASN A 495 -60.46 -30.65 -31.61
CA ASN A 495 -60.37 -31.71 -32.59
C ASN A 495 -60.77 -33.06 -31.99
N ALA A 496 -60.36 -33.36 -30.78
CA ALA A 496 -60.73 -34.54 -30.04
C ALA A 496 -62.26 -34.59 -29.76
N ALA A 497 -62.83 -33.44 -29.36
CA ALA A 497 -64.24 -33.30 -29.11
C ALA A 497 -65.06 -33.50 -30.40
N VAL A 498 -64.58 -32.95 -31.53
CA VAL A 498 -65.20 -33.16 -32.85
C VAL A 498 -65.15 -34.63 -33.26
N GLU A 499 -64.00 -35.26 -33.06
CA GLU A 499 -63.88 -36.70 -33.46
C GLU A 499 -64.63 -37.60 -32.47
N ALA A 500 -64.73 -37.23 -31.20
CA ALA A 500 -65.58 -37.89 -30.23
C ALA A 500 -67.08 -37.78 -30.59
N ALA A 501 -67.52 -36.58 -31.01
CA ALA A 501 -68.86 -36.36 -31.51
C ALA A 501 -69.16 -37.19 -32.79
N ARG A 502 -68.14 -37.33 -33.64
CA ARG A 502 -68.23 -38.12 -34.88
C ARG A 502 -68.34 -39.61 -34.62
N ALA A 503 -67.77 -40.05 -33.46
CA ALA A 503 -67.86 -41.45 -33.03
C ALA A 503 -69.19 -41.79 -32.34
N GLY A 504 -70.14 -40.86 -32.22
CA GLY A 504 -71.49 -41.08 -31.69
C GLY A 504 -71.46 -41.50 -30.22
N GLU A 505 -72.35 -42.44 -29.87
CA GLU A 505 -72.49 -42.93 -28.49
C GLU A 505 -71.20 -43.55 -27.93
N GLN A 506 -70.35 -44.11 -28.78
CA GLN A 506 -69.04 -44.66 -28.34
C GLN A 506 -68.02 -43.59 -27.99
N GLY A 507 -68.18 -42.38 -28.47
CA GLY A 507 -67.32 -41.27 -28.20
C GLY A 507 -67.65 -40.43 -26.95
N ARG A 508 -68.77 -40.69 -26.26
CA ARG A 508 -69.27 -39.86 -25.15
C ARG A 508 -68.27 -39.67 -24.03
N GLY A 509 -67.53 -40.68 -23.61
CA GLY A 509 -66.48 -40.57 -22.58
C GLY A 509 -65.36 -39.72 -23.05
N PHE A 510 -64.94 -39.86 -24.30
CA PHE A 510 -63.90 -39.03 -24.90
C PHE A 510 -64.34 -37.57 -25.08
N ALA A 511 -65.61 -37.32 -25.41
CA ALA A 511 -66.18 -35.98 -25.54
C ALA A 511 -66.13 -35.21 -24.19
N VAL A 512 -66.45 -35.93 -23.11
CA VAL A 512 -66.36 -35.33 -21.76
C VAL A 512 -64.91 -34.96 -21.42
N VAL A 513 -63.98 -35.89 -21.66
CA VAL A 513 -62.56 -35.63 -21.42
C VAL A 513 -62.06 -34.50 -22.32
N ALA A 514 -62.43 -34.52 -23.59
CA ALA A 514 -62.04 -33.46 -24.52
C ALA A 514 -62.62 -32.11 -24.12
N SER A 515 -63.83 -32.03 -23.62
CA SER A 515 -64.44 -30.82 -23.10
C SER A 515 -63.74 -30.35 -21.85
N GLU A 516 -63.35 -31.26 -20.94
CA GLU A 516 -62.61 -30.91 -19.74
C GLU A 516 -61.18 -30.40 -20.06
N VAL A 517 -60.50 -31.11 -21.01
CA VAL A 517 -59.16 -30.63 -21.48
C VAL A 517 -59.31 -29.29 -22.17
N ARG A 518 -60.36 -29.05 -22.92
CA ARG A 518 -60.62 -27.74 -23.54
C ARG A 518 -60.85 -26.66 -22.52
N ASN A 519 -61.67 -26.95 -21.52
CA ASN A 519 -61.87 -25.97 -20.40
C ASN A 519 -60.61 -25.72 -19.67
N LEU A 520 -59.82 -26.74 -19.34
CA LEU A 520 -58.50 -26.60 -18.70
C LEU A 520 -57.58 -25.80 -19.56
N ALA A 521 -57.49 -26.04 -20.85
CA ALA A 521 -56.66 -25.27 -21.78
C ALA A 521 -57.09 -23.80 -21.82
N GLN A 522 -58.40 -23.53 -21.84
CA GLN A 522 -58.93 -22.18 -21.84
C GLN A 522 -58.65 -21.44 -20.54
N ARG A 523 -58.75 -22.15 -19.41
CA ARG A 523 -58.35 -21.61 -18.10
C ARG A 523 -56.85 -21.35 -18.08
N SER A 524 -56.04 -22.28 -18.60
CA SER A 524 -54.59 -22.11 -18.69
C SER A 524 -54.20 -20.89 -19.53
N ALA A 525 -54.83 -20.71 -20.71
CA ALA A 525 -54.64 -19.53 -21.56
C ALA A 525 -55.05 -18.23 -20.88
N ASN A 526 -56.18 -18.25 -20.14
CA ASN A 526 -56.59 -17.06 -19.38
C ASN A 526 -55.61 -16.73 -18.26
N SER A 527 -55.18 -17.75 -17.51
CA SER A 527 -54.20 -17.58 -16.45
C SER A 527 -52.84 -17.11 -17.01
N ALA A 528 -52.41 -17.67 -18.15
CA ALA A 528 -51.21 -17.25 -18.84
C ALA A 528 -51.28 -15.75 -19.21
N ARG A 529 -52.41 -15.32 -19.78
CA ARG A 529 -52.63 -13.91 -20.14
C ARG A 529 -52.65 -12.99 -18.91
N GLU A 530 -53.26 -13.46 -17.84
CA GLU A 530 -53.26 -12.70 -16.56
C GLU A 530 -51.86 -12.58 -15.98
N ILE A 531 -51.10 -13.69 -15.94
CA ILE A 531 -49.71 -13.67 -15.50
C ILE A 531 -48.87 -12.77 -16.43
N LYS A 532 -49.09 -12.88 -17.77
CA LYS A 532 -48.39 -12.01 -18.71
C LYS A 532 -48.62 -10.55 -18.39
N LYS A 533 -49.86 -10.17 -18.17
CA LYS A 533 -50.21 -8.79 -17.81
C LYS A 533 -49.54 -8.36 -16.51
N LEU A 534 -49.55 -9.20 -15.47
CA LEU A 534 -48.92 -8.92 -14.21
C LEU A 534 -47.38 -8.77 -14.35
N ILE A 535 -46.78 -9.58 -15.22
CA ILE A 535 -45.34 -9.46 -15.47
C ILE A 535 -45.02 -8.22 -16.31
N GLU A 536 -45.86 -7.91 -17.31
CA GLU A 536 -45.72 -6.66 -18.09
C GLU A 536 -45.85 -5.41 -17.19
N GLU A 537 -46.82 -5.42 -16.27
CA GLU A 537 -46.94 -4.36 -15.25
C GLU A 537 -45.73 -4.33 -14.32
N SER A 538 -45.20 -5.49 -13.95
CA SER A 538 -43.98 -5.60 -13.15
C SER A 538 -42.78 -5.04 -13.88
N VAL A 539 -42.62 -5.34 -15.18
CA VAL A 539 -41.56 -4.80 -16.04
C VAL A 539 -41.68 -3.28 -16.09
N ALA A 540 -42.87 -2.73 -16.31
CA ALA A 540 -43.08 -1.28 -16.33
C ALA A 540 -42.74 -0.62 -14.97
N ASN A 541 -43.04 -1.29 -13.86
CA ASN A 541 -42.66 -0.82 -12.55
C ASN A 541 -41.14 -0.88 -12.32
N ILE A 542 -40.49 -1.95 -12.84
CA ILE A 542 -39.01 -2.08 -12.80
C ILE A 542 -38.35 -0.98 -13.63
N ASP A 543 -38.86 -0.69 -14.81
CA ASP A 543 -38.36 0.40 -15.65
C ASP A 543 -38.47 1.73 -14.93
N THR A 544 -39.64 1.98 -14.31
CA THR A 544 -39.83 3.21 -13.50
C THR A 544 -38.90 3.24 -12.30
N GLY A 545 -38.79 2.12 -11.60
CA GLY A 545 -37.88 1.99 -10.45
C GLY A 545 -36.42 2.19 -10.85
N SER A 546 -36.02 1.61 -11.98
CA SER A 546 -34.67 1.76 -12.53
C SER A 546 -34.35 3.22 -12.84
N ALA A 547 -35.26 3.93 -13.51
CA ALA A 547 -35.10 5.34 -13.79
C ALA A 547 -34.98 6.20 -12.54
N LEU A 548 -35.78 5.90 -11.52
CA LEU A 548 -35.72 6.60 -10.23
C LEU A 548 -34.40 6.35 -9.51
N VAL A 549 -33.90 5.12 -9.55
CA VAL A 549 -32.62 4.72 -8.94
C VAL A 549 -31.46 5.37 -9.70
N GLU A 550 -31.51 5.42 -11.02
CA GLU A 550 -30.50 6.12 -11.84
C GLU A 550 -30.47 7.61 -11.53
N GLN A 551 -31.64 8.24 -11.40
CA GLN A 551 -31.77 9.64 -10.98
C GLN A 551 -31.23 9.86 -9.57
N ALA A 552 -31.47 8.91 -8.64
CA ALA A 552 -30.90 8.97 -7.30
C ALA A 552 -29.36 8.90 -7.33
N GLY A 553 -28.81 8.06 -8.21
CA GLY A 553 -27.36 7.97 -8.45
C GLY A 553 -26.76 9.30 -8.91
N GLN A 554 -27.39 9.92 -9.91
CA GLN A 554 -26.95 11.24 -10.42
C GLN A 554 -27.05 12.36 -9.38
N THR A 555 -27.83 12.16 -8.31
CA THR A 555 -27.94 13.15 -7.23
C THR A 555 -26.85 12.95 -6.18
N MET A 556 -26.24 11.77 -6.13
CA MET A 556 -25.17 11.43 -5.19
C MET A 556 -23.76 11.72 -5.76
N ASP A 557 -23.60 11.79 -7.08
CA ASP A 557 -22.39 12.27 -7.76
C ASP A 557 -22.32 13.80 -7.72
#